data_8f9ceb7791d04aeab263105c33113866
#
_entry.id   8f9ceb7791d04aeab263105c33113866
#
_cell.length_a   1.000
_cell.length_b   1.000
_cell.length_c   1.000
_cell.angle_alpha   90.00
_cell.angle_beta   90.00
_cell.angle_gamma   90.00
#
_symmetry.space_group_name_H-M   'P 1'
#
loop_
_entity.id
_entity.type
_entity.pdbx_description
1 polymer ?
#
loop_
_entity_poly.entity_id
_entity_poly.type
_entity_poly.pdbx_seq_one_letter_code
_entity_poly.pdbx_strand_id
1 'polypeptide(L)'
;MLFRSTVDLIEAVRRMAELTATSMPRLKNLKDLEHYYEEADRIEDEGDRIHRRITALLFSGQFDAMSVLRIEGVINFFEDSLDEMARVARVIRTISLKES
;
A
#
# COMPACT_ATOMS: atom_id res chain seq x y z
N MET A 1 -11.31 5.14 16.55
CA MET A 1 -10.26 4.20 16.16
C MET A 1 -10.40 3.68 14.74
N LEU A 2 -11.59 3.20 14.38
CA LEU A 2 -11.81 2.73 13.01
C LEU A 2 -11.65 3.85 11.99
N PHE A 3 -12.25 5.00 12.25
CA PHE A 3 -12.14 6.15 11.36
C PHE A 3 -10.68 6.57 11.17
N ARG A 4 -9.94 6.70 12.27
CA ARG A 4 -8.54 7.13 12.23
C ARG A 4 -7.68 6.13 11.46
N SER A 5 -7.87 4.84 11.72
CA SER A 5 -7.10 3.81 11.03
C SER A 5 -7.41 3.79 9.52
N THR A 6 -8.66 4.05 9.15
CA THR A 6 -9.05 4.13 7.75
C THR A 6 -8.39 5.33 7.07
N VAL A 7 -8.35 6.48 7.74
CA VAL A 7 -7.64 7.66 7.23
C VAL A 7 -6.15 7.36 7.04
N ASP A 8 -5.55 6.66 8.01
CA ASP A 8 -4.14 6.28 7.94
C ASP A 8 -3.88 5.37 6.73
N LEU A 9 -4.80 4.45 6.43
CA LEU A 9 -4.66 3.57 5.28
C LEU A 9 -4.75 4.36 3.97
N ILE A 10 -5.71 5.28 3.88
CA ILE A 10 -5.86 6.15 2.70
C ILE A 10 -4.61 6.99 2.51
N GLU A 11 -4.04 7.50 3.59
CA GLU A 11 -2.81 8.28 3.54
C GLU A 11 -1.64 7.44 3.04
N ALA A 12 -1.56 6.17 3.42
CA ALA A 12 -0.53 5.27 2.90
C ALA A 12 -0.70 5.07 1.39
N VAL A 13 -1.93 4.92 0.91
CA VAL A 13 -2.21 4.81 -0.52
C VAL A 13 -1.76 6.06 -1.26
N ARG A 14 -2.07 7.23 -0.70
CA ARG A 14 -1.67 8.51 -1.28
C ARG A 14 -0.15 8.61 -1.40
N ARG A 15 0.56 8.27 -0.33
CA ARG A 15 2.03 8.32 -0.33
C ARG A 15 2.63 7.35 -1.35
N MET A 16 2.05 6.16 -1.47
CA MET A 16 2.52 5.19 -2.45
C MET A 16 2.28 5.67 -3.87
N ALA A 17 1.12 6.26 -4.14
CA ALA A 17 0.80 6.80 -5.46
C ALA A 17 1.74 7.95 -5.83
N GLU A 18 2.02 8.84 -4.88
CA GLU A 18 2.93 9.95 -5.10
C GLU A 18 4.36 9.45 -5.35
N LEU A 19 4.81 8.50 -4.55
CA LEU A 19 6.13 7.90 -4.72
C LEU A 19 6.26 7.26 -6.11
N THR A 20 5.24 6.52 -6.53
CA THR A 20 5.22 5.89 -7.84
C THR A 20 5.28 6.93 -8.96
N ALA A 21 4.44 7.96 -8.85
CA ALA A 21 4.37 9.02 -9.86
C ALA A 21 5.68 9.77 -9.99
N THR A 22 6.35 10.06 -8.88
CA THR A 22 7.61 10.82 -8.92
C THR A 22 8.80 9.95 -9.34
N SER A 23 8.67 8.63 -9.21
CA SER A 23 9.74 7.70 -9.59
C SER A 23 9.69 7.31 -11.07
N MET A 24 8.52 7.31 -11.68
CA MET A 24 8.36 6.86 -13.07
C MET A 24 9.20 7.65 -14.08
N PRO A 25 9.32 8.99 -13.98
CA PRO A 25 10.18 9.73 -14.91
C PRO A 25 11.67 9.36 -14.82
N ARG A 26 12.08 8.68 -13.75
CA ARG A 26 13.46 8.31 -13.49
C ARG A 26 13.81 6.91 -13.99
N LEU A 27 12.92 6.28 -14.74
CA LEU A 27 13.12 4.90 -15.23
C LEU A 27 14.30 4.75 -16.18
N LYS A 28 14.79 5.84 -16.74
CA LYS A 28 15.97 5.81 -17.63
C LYS A 28 17.22 5.28 -16.92
N ASN A 29 17.31 5.48 -15.62
CA ASN A 29 18.43 4.96 -14.83
C ASN A 29 17.89 4.16 -13.68
N LEU A 30 17.65 2.87 -13.92
CA LEU A 30 17.05 1.97 -12.94
C LEU A 30 17.89 1.79 -11.68
N LYS A 31 19.19 2.02 -11.78
CA LYS A 31 20.10 1.87 -10.64
C LYS A 31 19.91 2.99 -9.61
N ASP A 32 19.36 4.13 -10.02
CA ASP A 32 19.15 5.27 -9.12
C ASP A 32 17.79 5.20 -8.41
N LEU A 33 17.08 4.08 -8.51
CA LEU A 33 15.77 3.93 -7.93
C LEU A 33 15.77 3.13 -6.62
N GLU A 34 16.93 2.96 -5.98
CA GLU A 34 17.01 2.20 -4.74
C GLU A 34 16.13 2.79 -3.64
N HIS A 35 16.11 4.11 -3.53
CA HIS A 35 15.22 4.78 -2.56
C HIS A 35 13.75 4.46 -2.84
N TYR A 36 13.36 4.43 -4.11
CA TYR A 36 11.99 4.09 -4.51
C TYR A 36 11.62 2.68 -4.04
N TYR A 37 12.51 1.70 -4.27
CA TYR A 37 12.24 0.31 -3.89
C TYR A 37 12.09 0.17 -2.37
N GLU A 38 12.99 0.78 -1.62
CA GLU A 38 12.98 0.71 -0.16
C GLU A 38 11.75 1.40 0.42
N GLU A 39 11.40 2.57 -0.10
CA GLU A 39 10.26 3.33 0.39
C GLU A 39 8.94 2.64 0.06
N ALA A 40 8.84 2.04 -1.15
CA ALA A 40 7.65 1.27 -1.52
C ALA A 40 7.42 0.10 -0.57
N ASP A 41 8.48 -0.64 -0.23
CA ASP A 41 8.39 -1.75 0.72
C ASP A 41 7.95 -1.27 2.10
N ARG A 42 8.47 -0.13 2.55
CA ARG A 42 8.13 0.44 3.86
C ARG A 42 6.66 0.84 3.91
N ILE A 43 6.17 1.49 2.86
CA ILE A 43 4.76 1.92 2.80
C ILE A 43 3.84 0.71 2.75
N GLU A 44 4.21 -0.33 2.00
CA GLU A 44 3.43 -1.56 1.94
C GLU A 44 3.33 -2.22 3.31
N ASP A 45 4.46 -2.33 4.02
CA ASP A 45 4.48 -2.92 5.36
C ASP A 45 3.61 -2.12 6.34
N GLU A 46 3.68 -0.80 6.26
CA GLU A 46 2.84 0.07 7.08
C GLU A 46 1.36 -0.15 6.76
N GLY A 47 1.02 -0.23 5.48
CA GLY A 47 -0.35 -0.48 5.05
C GLY A 47 -0.87 -1.84 5.54
N ASP A 48 -0.03 -2.87 5.48
CA ASP A 48 -0.40 -4.20 6.00
C ASP A 48 -0.72 -4.15 7.49
N ARG A 49 0.08 -3.43 8.26
CA ARG A 49 -0.16 -3.30 9.71
C ARG A 49 -1.48 -2.56 9.98
N ILE A 50 -1.74 -1.50 9.23
CA ILE A 50 -2.99 -0.74 9.37
C ILE A 50 -4.17 -1.61 8.98
N HIS A 51 -4.07 -2.35 7.89
CA HIS A 51 -5.12 -3.25 7.42
C HIS A 51 -5.47 -4.29 8.48
N ARG A 52 -4.45 -4.91 9.09
CA ARG A 52 -4.68 -5.90 10.16
C ARG A 52 -5.37 -5.28 11.37
N ARG A 53 -4.99 -4.04 11.72
CA ARG A 53 -5.62 -3.32 12.84
C ARG A 53 -7.09 -3.05 12.55
N ILE A 54 -7.41 -2.60 11.34
CA ILE A 54 -8.79 -2.33 10.94
C ILE A 54 -9.61 -3.61 10.95
N THR A 55 -9.06 -4.69 10.41
CA THR A 55 -9.72 -5.99 10.37
C THR A 55 -10.06 -6.46 11.79
N ALA A 56 -9.11 -6.34 12.73
CA ALA A 56 -9.35 -6.70 14.11
C ALA A 56 -10.49 -5.88 14.73
N LEU A 57 -10.55 -4.58 14.44
CA LEU A 57 -11.61 -3.71 14.92
C LEU A 57 -12.96 -4.09 14.32
N LEU A 58 -13.02 -4.42 13.04
CA LEU A 58 -14.26 -4.80 12.38
C LEU A 58 -14.85 -6.08 12.95
N PHE A 59 -14.02 -7.03 13.32
CA PHE A 59 -14.47 -8.33 13.82
C PHE A 59 -14.49 -8.39 15.35
N SER A 60 -14.45 -7.24 16.02
CA SER A 60 -14.47 -7.16 17.48
C SER A 60 -15.87 -7.39 18.08
N GLY A 61 -16.91 -7.44 17.24
CA GLY A 61 -18.28 -7.61 17.70
C GLY A 61 -19.06 -6.31 17.88
N GLN A 62 -18.44 -5.17 17.58
CA GLN A 62 -19.07 -3.85 17.76
C GLN A 62 -19.90 -3.41 16.55
N PHE A 63 -19.78 -4.11 15.43
CA PHE A 63 -20.42 -3.72 14.17
C PHE A 63 -21.34 -4.83 13.67
N ASP A 64 -22.42 -4.43 13.01
CA ASP A 64 -23.31 -5.41 12.40
C ASP A 64 -22.67 -6.03 11.14
N ALA A 65 -23.22 -7.18 10.71
CA ALA A 65 -22.63 -7.92 9.60
C ALA A 65 -22.61 -7.13 8.30
N MET A 66 -23.63 -6.35 8.02
CA MET A 66 -23.70 -5.58 6.77
C MET A 66 -22.65 -4.47 6.76
N SER A 67 -22.49 -3.78 7.89
CA SER A 67 -21.46 -2.74 8.02
C SER A 67 -20.07 -3.33 7.85
N VAL A 68 -19.83 -4.51 8.46
CA VAL A 68 -18.54 -5.20 8.33
C VAL A 68 -18.25 -5.49 6.86
N LEU A 69 -19.21 -6.03 6.12
CA LEU A 69 -19.02 -6.36 4.71
C LEU A 69 -18.70 -5.14 3.87
N ARG A 70 -19.41 -4.04 4.11
CA ARG A 70 -19.21 -2.81 3.33
C ARG A 70 -17.84 -2.18 3.60
N ILE A 71 -17.48 -2.08 4.87
CA ILE A 71 -16.22 -1.47 5.26
C ILE A 71 -15.05 -2.35 4.80
N GLU A 72 -15.18 -3.67 4.98
CA GLU A 72 -14.14 -4.60 4.54
C GLU A 72 -13.90 -4.49 3.04
N GLY A 73 -14.97 -4.34 2.24
CA GLY A 73 -14.82 -4.16 0.80
C GLY A 73 -13.99 -2.94 0.45
N VAL A 74 -14.24 -1.82 1.13
CA VAL A 74 -13.48 -0.58 0.90
C VAL A 74 -12.03 -0.74 1.35
N ILE A 75 -11.82 -1.31 2.54
CA ILE A 75 -10.48 -1.49 3.09
C ILE A 75 -9.65 -2.42 2.22
N ASN A 76 -10.25 -3.50 1.75
CA ASN A 76 -9.55 -4.45 0.87
C ASN A 76 -9.20 -3.83 -0.46
N PHE A 77 -10.05 -2.94 -0.98
CA PHE A 77 -9.73 -2.21 -2.21
C PHE A 77 -8.46 -1.37 -2.04
N PHE A 78 -8.35 -0.65 -0.93
CA PHE A 78 -7.16 0.16 -0.66
C PHE A 78 -5.91 -0.71 -0.46
N GLU A 79 -6.05 -1.82 0.25
CA GLU A 79 -4.94 -2.74 0.46
C GLU A 79 -4.46 -3.35 -0.86
N ASP A 80 -5.39 -3.76 -1.72
CA ASP A 80 -5.05 -4.29 -3.04
C ASP A 80 -4.33 -3.24 -3.89
N SER A 81 -4.76 -1.98 -3.78
CA SER A 81 -4.11 -0.88 -4.52
C SER A 81 -2.66 -0.70 -4.05
N LEU A 82 -2.41 -0.76 -2.74
CA LEU A 82 -1.05 -0.69 -2.20
C LEU A 82 -0.21 -1.85 -2.71
N ASP A 83 -0.76 -3.06 -2.66
CA ASP A 83 -0.05 -4.28 -3.09
C ASP A 83 0.34 -4.19 -4.56
N GLU A 84 -0.56 -3.70 -5.41
CA GLU A 84 -0.27 -3.57 -6.83
C GLU A 84 0.83 -2.54 -7.10
N MET A 85 0.80 -1.41 -6.42
CA MET A 85 1.84 -0.39 -6.59
C MET A 85 3.19 -0.87 -6.06
N ALA A 86 3.20 -1.62 -4.97
CA ALA A 86 4.42 -2.22 -4.43
C ALA A 86 4.96 -3.27 -5.40
N ARG A 87 4.08 -4.03 -6.04
CA ARG A 87 4.46 -5.01 -7.03
C ARG A 87 5.14 -4.37 -8.25
N VAL A 88 4.65 -3.21 -8.69
CA VAL A 88 5.29 -2.45 -9.76
C VAL A 88 6.74 -2.16 -9.40
N ALA A 89 6.98 -1.69 -8.18
CA ALA A 89 8.33 -1.40 -7.72
C ALA A 89 9.22 -2.65 -7.75
N ARG A 90 8.69 -3.79 -7.31
CA ARG A 90 9.44 -5.05 -7.31
C ARG A 90 9.76 -5.54 -8.72
N VAL A 91 8.82 -5.39 -9.64
CA VAL A 91 9.04 -5.76 -11.04
C VAL A 91 10.15 -4.90 -11.65
N ILE A 92 10.10 -3.60 -11.43
CA ILE A 92 11.11 -2.67 -11.93
C ILE A 92 12.47 -3.02 -11.34
N ARG A 93 12.54 -3.33 -10.06
CA ARG A 93 13.78 -3.73 -9.41
C ARG A 93 14.35 -5.01 -10.03
N THR A 94 13.49 -5.98 -10.31
CA THR A 94 13.91 -7.24 -10.94
C THR A 94 14.53 -6.97 -12.31
N ILE A 95 13.91 -6.09 -13.10
CA ILE A 95 14.42 -5.71 -14.41
C ILE A 95 15.79 -5.04 -14.26
N SER A 96 15.92 -4.13 -13.29
CA SER A 96 17.16 -3.43 -13.01
C SER A 96 18.30 -4.40 -12.69
N LEU A 97 18.01 -5.40 -11.85
CA LEU A 97 19.00 -6.40 -11.46
C LEU A 97 19.45 -7.26 -12.63
N LYS A 98 18.55 -7.54 -13.58
CA LYS A 98 18.89 -8.33 -14.76
C LYS A 98 19.74 -7.55 -15.76
N GLU A 99 19.63 -6.24 -15.76
CA GLU A 99 20.38 -5.37 -16.68
C GLU A 99 21.74 -4.96 -16.14
N SER A 100 21.99 -5.22 -14.88
CA SER A 100 23.31 -4.91 -14.30
C SER A 100 24.33 -6.08 -14.46
#